data_ede00e884c29e5fd996b4e5052fa754d
#
_entry.id   ede00e884c29e5fd996b4e5052fa754d
#
_cell.length_a   1.000
_cell.length_b   1.000
_cell.length_c   1.000
_cell.angle_alpha   90.00
_cell.angle_beta   90.00
_cell.angle_gamma   90.00
#
_symmetry.space_group_name_H-M   'P 1'
#
loop_
_entity.id
_entity.type
_entity.pdbx_description
1 polymer ?
#
loop_
_entity_poly.entity_id
_entity_poly.type
_entity_poly.pdbx_seq_one_letter_code
_entity_poly.pdbx_strand_id
1 'polypeptide(L)'
;MTETNVKTHMVLPRTEAEIYSQVDGLSLQNLFYVKNGYFPNCFMFTRSAKGYDNYFDTPKMIEYFKENIPEDENMQYIVYSCYDLDTKEEKIGFSIILNKSNIFARMENNITESYVLYGNDDKEALGKFIDAVRQFYVAPEEEKNNLFLVAQDMSGFKLNKWHIKEVKDFDSNIQYNNDFAEANTTIKDFLEEDGKSGLLILWGEKGTGKTTYIRHLISSYPGKKFVFIPSNLITMLGDPAFGNFLLSLQNSIIILEDCEAVIRSRKSNSSASAVSLLLNMGDGLMSDDLGIKFICTFNEEVTNIDEALMRKGRLACMYEFKKLKSDKVKMLIPKVVADKIAQYEEKITEAGDDSEKVERLNNKINKLKEVLDNDKNINDMTLADIYNIEDISFTKETKKIGF
;
A
#
# COMPACT_ATOMS: atom_id res chain seq x y z
N MET A 1 8.15 -9.92 64.53
CA MET A 1 7.80 -9.28 63.25
C MET A 1 6.44 -9.80 62.88
N THR A 2 5.43 -8.98 63.05
CA THR A 2 4.04 -9.34 62.84
C THR A 2 3.78 -9.53 61.34
N GLU A 3 3.37 -10.73 60.98
CA GLU A 3 2.80 -11.01 59.65
C GLU A 3 1.67 -10.05 59.39
N THR A 4 1.90 -9.07 58.57
CA THR A 4 0.85 -8.18 58.05
C THR A 4 0.03 -9.01 57.07
N ASN A 5 -1.11 -9.47 57.50
CA ASN A 5 -2.07 -10.22 56.75
C ASN A 5 -2.72 -9.33 55.69
N VAL A 6 -2.01 -9.12 54.57
CA VAL A 6 -2.48 -8.35 53.42
C VAL A 6 -3.71 -8.98 52.76
N LYS A 7 -4.04 -10.24 53.14
CA LYS A 7 -5.19 -10.97 52.60
C LYS A 7 -6.56 -10.46 53.07
N THR A 8 -6.64 -9.59 54.08
CA THR A 8 -7.89 -9.26 54.74
C THR A 8 -8.58 -7.98 54.22
N HIS A 9 -7.93 -7.19 53.34
CA HIS A 9 -8.47 -5.92 52.92
C HIS A 9 -8.77 -5.77 51.42
N MET A 10 -8.53 -6.81 50.64
CA MET A 10 -8.98 -6.83 49.26
C MET A 10 -10.26 -7.67 49.15
N VAL A 11 -11.37 -7.06 49.45
CA VAL A 11 -12.67 -7.54 48.97
C VAL A 11 -12.62 -7.28 47.46
N LEU A 12 -12.30 -8.33 46.69
CA LEU A 12 -12.50 -8.26 45.25
C LEU A 12 -13.97 -7.90 45.04
N PRO A 13 -14.27 -6.91 44.19
CA PRO A 13 -15.61 -6.48 43.88
C PRO A 13 -16.46 -7.70 43.50
N ARG A 14 -17.70 -7.75 43.99
CA ARG A 14 -18.57 -8.92 43.80
C ARG A 14 -19.15 -9.04 42.39
N THR A 15 -18.97 -8.03 41.55
CA THR A 15 -19.43 -8.03 40.17
C THR A 15 -18.31 -7.59 39.23
N GLU A 16 -18.29 -8.16 38.05
CA GLU A 16 -17.30 -7.88 37.04
C GLU A 16 -17.19 -6.36 36.69
N ALA A 17 -18.34 -5.67 36.69
CA ALA A 17 -18.38 -4.23 36.48
C ALA A 17 -17.72 -3.41 37.60
N GLU A 18 -17.75 -3.90 38.86
CA GLU A 18 -17.11 -3.23 40.01
C GLU A 18 -15.60 -3.42 39.99
N ILE A 19 -15.08 -4.51 39.44
CA ILE A 19 -13.62 -4.71 39.26
C ILE A 19 -13.04 -3.59 38.42
N TYR A 20 -13.76 -3.15 37.41
CA TYR A 20 -13.27 -2.20 36.44
C TYR A 20 -13.63 -0.74 36.71
N SER A 21 -14.75 -0.45 37.35
CA SER A 21 -15.10 0.91 37.74
C SER A 21 -14.22 1.48 38.88
N GLN A 22 -13.53 0.60 39.63
CA GLN A 22 -12.55 0.98 40.65
C GLN A 22 -11.10 0.90 40.18
N VAL A 23 -10.86 0.56 38.92
CA VAL A 23 -9.55 0.11 38.39
C VAL A 23 -8.88 1.15 37.51
N ASP A 24 -9.10 2.42 37.73
CA ASP A 24 -8.17 3.44 37.22
C ASP A 24 -6.70 3.30 37.77
N GLY A 25 -6.34 2.13 38.26
CA GLY A 25 -5.01 1.84 38.81
C GLY A 25 -4.59 0.38 38.94
N LEU A 26 -5.47 -0.58 38.71
CA LEU A 26 -5.11 -2.02 38.83
C LEU A 26 -4.91 -2.64 37.46
N SER A 27 -3.66 -2.63 36.98
CA SER A 27 -3.29 -3.42 35.80
C SER A 27 -3.48 -4.93 36.05
N LEU A 28 -3.66 -5.71 34.98
CA LEU A 28 -3.67 -7.20 35.11
C LEU A 28 -2.45 -7.73 35.83
N GLN A 29 -1.30 -7.07 35.75
CA GLN A 29 -0.06 -7.40 36.46
C GLN A 29 -0.25 -7.30 37.97
N ASN A 30 -0.92 -6.24 38.45
CA ASN A 30 -1.21 -6.07 39.85
C ASN A 30 -2.18 -7.14 40.37
N LEU A 31 -3.21 -7.47 39.59
CA LEU A 31 -4.15 -8.56 39.91
C LEU A 31 -3.42 -9.91 39.98
N PHE A 32 -2.52 -10.17 39.03
CA PHE A 32 -1.70 -11.37 39.06
C PHE A 32 -0.81 -11.45 40.31
N TYR A 33 -0.15 -10.34 40.64
CA TYR A 33 0.71 -10.26 41.84
C TYR A 33 -0.10 -10.49 43.11
N VAL A 34 -1.27 -9.87 43.23
CA VAL A 34 -2.14 -10.05 44.40
C VAL A 34 -2.58 -11.49 44.57
N LYS A 35 -2.91 -12.15 43.46
CA LYS A 35 -3.33 -13.56 43.50
C LYS A 35 -2.17 -14.50 43.87
N ASN A 36 -1.01 -14.29 43.30
CA ASN A 36 0.09 -15.25 43.31
C ASN A 36 1.23 -14.90 44.28
N GLY A 37 1.34 -13.65 44.72
CA GLY A 37 2.41 -13.16 45.60
C GLY A 37 3.75 -12.92 44.89
N TYR A 38 3.80 -13.03 43.57
CA TYR A 38 4.98 -12.75 42.75
C TYR A 38 4.58 -12.09 41.40
N PHE A 39 5.54 -11.45 40.75
CA PHE A 39 5.30 -10.80 39.46
C PHE A 39 5.23 -11.82 38.32
N PRO A 40 4.32 -11.61 37.33
CA PRO A 40 4.19 -12.50 36.19
C PRO A 40 5.32 -12.34 35.18
N ASN A 41 5.55 -13.38 34.39
CA ASN A 41 6.17 -13.23 33.08
C ASN A 41 5.15 -12.65 32.11
N CYS A 42 5.62 -11.95 31.09
CA CYS A 42 4.77 -11.34 30.07
C CYS A 42 5.14 -11.91 28.70
N PHE A 43 4.14 -12.45 28.01
CA PHE A 43 4.24 -12.83 26.61
C PHE A 43 3.50 -11.78 25.78
N MET A 44 4.18 -11.19 24.81
CA MET A 44 3.61 -10.18 23.91
C MET A 44 3.52 -10.73 22.51
N PHE A 45 2.44 -10.39 21.83
CA PHE A 45 2.30 -10.67 20.42
C PHE A 45 3.01 -9.58 19.61
N THR A 46 3.73 -9.98 18.56
CA THR A 46 4.47 -9.06 17.72
C THR A 46 4.02 -9.19 16.29
N ARG A 47 4.10 -8.09 15.53
CA ARG A 47 3.86 -8.09 14.10
C ARG A 47 5.13 -8.52 13.37
N SER A 48 4.98 -9.28 12.30
CA SER A 48 6.00 -9.33 11.27
C SER A 48 6.01 -7.98 10.54
N ALA A 49 7.18 -7.48 10.13
CA ALA A 49 7.34 -6.20 9.44
C ALA A 49 6.54 -6.07 8.12
N LYS A 50 5.85 -7.11 7.69
CA LYS A 50 5.15 -7.25 6.41
C LYS A 50 3.64 -6.99 6.48
N GLY A 51 3.09 -6.25 7.40
CA GLY A 51 1.67 -5.95 7.35
C GLY A 51 1.20 -5.05 8.49
N TYR A 52 0.49 -3.98 8.14
CA TYR A 52 -0.05 -3.03 9.12
C TYR A 52 -1.45 -3.42 9.61
N ASP A 53 -2.14 -4.33 8.93
CA ASP A 53 -3.55 -4.64 9.16
C ASP A 53 -3.81 -6.03 9.74
N ASN A 54 -2.78 -6.64 10.36
CA ASN A 54 -2.93 -7.87 11.11
C ASN A 54 -3.73 -7.58 12.38
N TYR A 55 -4.80 -8.31 12.59
CA TYR A 55 -5.60 -8.14 13.79
C TYR A 55 -6.08 -9.48 14.34
N PHE A 56 -6.58 -9.46 15.57
CA PHE A 56 -7.33 -10.55 16.12
C PHE A 56 -8.84 -10.31 15.93
N ASP A 57 -9.55 -11.34 15.48
CA ASP A 57 -11.03 -11.36 15.51
C ASP A 57 -11.49 -11.56 16.96
N THR A 58 -11.40 -10.50 17.76
CA THR A 58 -11.69 -10.53 19.19
C THR A 58 -13.16 -10.84 19.51
N PRO A 59 -14.17 -10.45 18.70
CA PRO A 59 -15.53 -10.90 18.89
C PRO A 59 -15.67 -12.43 18.85
N LYS A 60 -15.14 -13.08 17.82
CA LYS A 60 -15.19 -14.55 17.74
C LYS A 60 -14.32 -15.23 18.80
N MET A 61 -13.22 -14.61 19.16
CA MET A 61 -12.33 -15.14 20.19
C MET A 61 -13.00 -15.21 21.55
N ILE A 62 -13.70 -14.15 21.98
CA ILE A 62 -14.39 -14.18 23.28
C ILE A 62 -15.57 -15.15 23.29
N GLU A 63 -16.31 -15.27 22.18
CA GLU A 63 -17.37 -16.28 22.05
C GLU A 63 -16.79 -17.70 22.21
N TYR A 64 -15.69 -18.00 21.52
CA TYR A 64 -15.00 -19.28 21.65
C TYR A 64 -14.59 -19.58 23.08
N PHE A 65 -14.02 -18.62 23.81
CA PHE A 65 -13.63 -18.84 25.20
C PHE A 65 -14.84 -19.07 26.10
N LYS A 66 -15.96 -18.39 25.88
CA LYS A 66 -17.21 -18.61 26.63
C LYS A 66 -17.77 -20.04 26.46
N GLU A 67 -17.60 -20.60 25.27
CA GLU A 67 -18.16 -21.91 24.93
C GLU A 67 -17.22 -23.08 25.24
N ASN A 68 -15.91 -22.88 25.17
CA ASN A 68 -14.93 -23.97 25.16
C ASN A 68 -14.03 -24.03 26.41
N ILE A 69 -14.14 -23.05 27.33
CA ILE A 69 -13.41 -23.11 28.58
C ILE A 69 -14.13 -24.00 29.57
N PRO A 70 -13.46 -24.98 30.20
CA PRO A 70 -14.06 -25.82 31.22
C PRO A 70 -14.61 -25.01 32.42
N GLU A 71 -15.75 -25.39 32.98
CA GLU A 71 -16.34 -24.72 34.16
C GLU A 71 -15.38 -24.66 35.35
N ASP A 72 -14.57 -25.69 35.57
CA ASP A 72 -13.60 -25.78 36.65
C ASP A 72 -12.39 -24.82 36.49
N GLU A 73 -12.25 -24.20 35.32
CA GLU A 73 -11.25 -23.15 35.10
C GLU A 73 -11.59 -21.87 35.85
N ASN A 74 -12.84 -21.66 36.22
CA ASN A 74 -13.33 -20.45 36.87
C ASN A 74 -12.87 -19.18 36.10
N MET A 75 -13.30 -19.09 34.85
CA MET A 75 -12.98 -17.99 33.97
C MET A 75 -13.67 -16.70 34.42
N GLN A 76 -12.88 -15.62 34.48
CA GLN A 76 -13.40 -14.26 34.61
C GLN A 76 -12.99 -13.47 33.40
N TYR A 77 -13.87 -12.61 32.89
CA TYR A 77 -13.57 -11.78 31.73
C TYR A 77 -14.34 -10.47 31.78
N ILE A 78 -13.81 -9.49 31.06
CA ILE A 78 -14.52 -8.25 30.73
C ILE A 78 -14.33 -7.95 29.25
N VAL A 79 -15.41 -7.55 28.62
CA VAL A 79 -15.44 -7.07 27.25
C VAL A 79 -15.58 -5.55 27.28
N TYR A 80 -14.81 -4.87 26.48
CA TYR A 80 -14.90 -3.43 26.28
C TYR A 80 -14.81 -3.12 24.80
N SER A 81 -15.43 -2.02 24.40
CA SER A 81 -15.37 -1.57 23.01
C SER A 81 -14.93 -0.12 22.94
N CYS A 82 -14.26 0.21 21.87
CA CYS A 82 -14.00 1.59 21.47
C CYS A 82 -14.54 1.82 20.06
N TYR A 83 -15.03 3.02 19.82
CA TYR A 83 -15.54 3.44 18.52
C TYR A 83 -14.51 4.32 17.86
N ASP A 84 -14.01 3.88 16.72
CA ASP A 84 -13.08 4.64 15.90
C ASP A 84 -13.87 5.70 15.12
N LEU A 85 -13.63 6.98 15.42
CA LEU A 85 -14.35 8.09 14.81
C LEU A 85 -14.03 8.31 13.33
N ASP A 86 -12.85 7.89 12.88
CA ASP A 86 -12.40 8.06 11.50
C ASP A 86 -12.93 6.94 10.60
N THR A 87 -12.78 5.68 11.04
CA THR A 87 -13.27 4.52 10.28
C THR A 87 -14.75 4.23 10.51
N LYS A 88 -15.35 4.80 11.57
CA LYS A 88 -16.71 4.54 12.03
C LYS A 88 -16.96 3.07 12.37
N GLU A 89 -15.96 2.38 12.85
CA GLU A 89 -16.00 0.99 13.23
C GLU A 89 -15.92 0.84 14.74
N GLU A 90 -16.65 -0.13 15.28
CA GLU A 90 -16.50 -0.56 16.66
C GLU A 90 -15.40 -1.60 16.76
N LYS A 91 -14.42 -1.36 17.63
CA LYS A 91 -13.34 -2.28 17.94
C LYS A 91 -13.58 -2.86 19.33
N ILE A 92 -13.57 -4.17 19.41
CA ILE A 92 -13.83 -4.91 20.66
C ILE A 92 -12.51 -5.48 21.17
N GLY A 93 -12.25 -5.25 22.46
CA GLY A 93 -11.20 -5.90 23.20
C GLY A 93 -11.76 -6.62 24.43
N PHE A 94 -10.96 -7.49 25.03
CA PHE A 94 -11.34 -8.13 26.28
C PHE A 94 -10.11 -8.46 27.14
N SER A 95 -10.36 -8.51 28.44
CA SER A 95 -9.41 -9.11 29.39
C SER A 95 -10.02 -10.39 29.94
N ILE A 96 -9.20 -11.42 30.09
CA ILE A 96 -9.61 -12.74 30.58
C ILE A 96 -8.64 -13.24 31.64
N ILE A 97 -9.19 -13.86 32.69
CA ILE A 97 -8.43 -14.53 33.74
C ILE A 97 -8.91 -15.98 33.79
N LEU A 98 -7.98 -16.89 33.51
CA LEU A 98 -8.16 -18.33 33.66
C LEU A 98 -7.55 -18.73 34.99
N ASN A 99 -8.39 -18.92 36.00
CA ASN A 99 -7.94 -19.02 37.38
C ASN A 99 -7.16 -20.30 37.70
N LYS A 100 -7.57 -21.44 37.13
CA LYS A 100 -6.92 -22.74 37.32
C LYS A 100 -5.59 -22.79 36.54
N SER A 101 -5.62 -22.36 35.29
CA SER A 101 -4.44 -22.29 34.42
C SER A 101 -3.52 -21.13 34.76
N ASN A 102 -3.92 -20.23 35.65
CA ASN A 102 -3.15 -19.06 36.08
C ASN A 102 -2.71 -18.15 34.90
N ILE A 103 -3.57 -18.01 33.91
CA ILE A 103 -3.36 -17.17 32.72
C ILE A 103 -4.20 -15.90 32.86
N PHE A 104 -3.56 -14.74 32.69
CA PHE A 104 -4.19 -13.43 32.64
C PHE A 104 -3.86 -12.79 31.31
N ALA A 105 -4.84 -12.55 30.47
CA ALA A 105 -4.59 -12.01 29.13
C ALA A 105 -5.42 -10.77 28.87
N ARG A 106 -4.82 -9.84 28.15
CA ARG A 106 -5.51 -8.73 27.49
C ARG A 106 -5.43 -8.96 25.99
N MET A 107 -6.56 -9.02 25.35
CA MET A 107 -6.70 -9.26 23.93
C MET A 107 -7.36 -8.07 23.27
N GLU A 108 -6.66 -7.44 22.35
CA GLU A 108 -7.11 -6.29 21.58
C GLU A 108 -7.23 -6.69 20.11
N ASN A 109 -8.05 -5.97 19.37
CA ASN A 109 -8.05 -6.07 17.94
C ASN A 109 -6.63 -5.78 17.40
N ASN A 110 -5.95 -4.78 17.93
CA ASN A 110 -4.54 -4.51 17.64
C ASN A 110 -3.64 -5.53 18.35
N ILE A 111 -2.98 -6.38 17.57
CA ILE A 111 -2.11 -7.46 18.07
C ILE A 111 -1.02 -6.96 19.01
N THR A 112 -0.41 -5.80 18.73
CA THR A 112 0.71 -5.27 19.54
C THR A 112 0.27 -4.72 20.90
N GLU A 113 -1.02 -4.56 21.12
CA GLU A 113 -1.61 -4.18 22.40
C GLU A 113 -2.08 -5.40 23.21
N SER A 114 -2.00 -6.60 22.61
CA SER A 114 -2.37 -7.87 23.23
C SER A 114 -1.19 -8.50 23.95
N TYR A 115 -1.45 -9.01 25.15
CA TYR A 115 -0.42 -9.69 25.95
C TYR A 115 -1.01 -10.75 26.88
N VAL A 116 -0.16 -11.67 27.32
CA VAL A 116 -0.50 -12.74 28.25
C VAL A 116 0.48 -12.74 29.41
N LEU A 117 -0.04 -12.75 30.64
CA LEU A 117 0.70 -12.86 31.88
C LEU A 117 0.59 -14.27 32.42
N TYR A 118 1.70 -14.85 32.87
CA TYR A 118 1.77 -16.23 33.33
C TYR A 118 2.89 -16.43 34.37
N GLY A 119 2.80 -17.46 35.19
CA GLY A 119 3.83 -17.84 36.14
C GLY A 119 4.91 -18.71 35.51
N ASN A 120 6.00 -18.91 36.22
CA ASN A 120 7.14 -19.72 35.74
C ASN A 120 6.77 -21.16 35.41
N ASP A 121 5.84 -21.74 36.16
CA ASP A 121 5.40 -23.12 36.02
C ASP A 121 4.20 -23.28 35.04
N ASP A 122 3.68 -22.17 34.54
CA ASP A 122 2.44 -22.13 33.72
C ASP A 122 2.71 -22.16 32.21
N LYS A 123 3.93 -22.54 31.77
CA LYS A 123 4.32 -22.54 30.34
C LYS A 123 3.46 -23.46 29.47
N GLU A 124 3.01 -24.58 29.99
CA GLU A 124 2.11 -25.47 29.24
C GLU A 124 0.74 -24.83 29.03
N ALA A 125 0.22 -24.18 30.08
CA ALA A 125 -1.04 -23.42 29.98
C ALA A 125 -0.93 -22.25 29.03
N LEU A 126 0.20 -21.52 29.04
CA LEU A 126 0.49 -20.48 28.06
C LEU A 126 0.47 -21.04 26.62
N GLY A 127 1.12 -22.19 26.38
CA GLY A 127 1.14 -22.83 25.07
C GLY A 127 -0.29 -23.12 24.56
N LYS A 128 -1.11 -23.74 25.40
CA LYS A 128 -2.53 -24.03 25.06
C LYS A 128 -3.33 -22.75 24.79
N PHE A 129 -3.09 -21.70 25.57
CA PHE A 129 -3.75 -20.41 25.36
C PHE A 129 -3.34 -19.78 24.01
N ILE A 130 -2.03 -19.78 23.70
CA ILE A 130 -1.52 -19.26 22.42
C ILE A 130 -2.10 -20.04 21.24
N ASP A 131 -2.16 -21.38 21.32
CA ASP A 131 -2.73 -22.22 20.26
C ASP A 131 -4.22 -21.91 20.05
N ALA A 132 -4.96 -21.69 21.13
CA ALA A 132 -6.37 -21.29 21.07
C ALA A 132 -6.54 -19.89 20.43
N VAL A 133 -5.69 -18.94 20.77
CA VAL A 133 -5.75 -17.57 20.23
C VAL A 133 -5.36 -17.50 18.75
N ARG A 134 -4.39 -18.34 18.34
CA ARG A 134 -3.82 -18.33 17.01
C ARG A 134 -4.85 -18.55 15.89
N GLN A 135 -5.89 -19.31 16.12
CA GLN A 135 -6.95 -19.54 15.13
C GLN A 135 -7.77 -18.28 14.79
N PHE A 136 -7.72 -17.26 15.64
CA PHE A 136 -8.42 -15.98 15.44
C PHE A 136 -7.52 -14.89 14.88
N TYR A 137 -6.27 -15.24 14.56
CA TYR A 137 -5.39 -14.34 13.85
C TYR A 137 -5.88 -14.15 12.42
N VAL A 138 -6.20 -12.92 12.07
CA VAL A 138 -6.55 -12.52 10.71
C VAL A 138 -5.30 -11.92 10.09
N ALA A 139 -4.72 -12.66 9.13
CA ALA A 139 -3.67 -12.11 8.30
C ALA A 139 -4.22 -10.93 7.50
N PRO A 140 -3.42 -9.91 7.21
CA PRO A 140 -3.85 -8.88 6.29
C PRO A 140 -4.24 -9.55 4.97
N GLU A 141 -5.33 -9.12 4.38
CA GLU A 141 -5.51 -9.39 2.95
C GLU A 141 -4.22 -8.93 2.26
N GLU A 142 -3.65 -9.76 1.39
CA GLU A 142 -2.51 -9.33 0.57
C GLU A 142 -2.95 -8.04 -0.12
N GLU A 143 -2.50 -6.92 0.42
CA GLU A 143 -2.85 -5.65 -0.16
C GLU A 143 -2.28 -5.63 -1.57
N LYS A 144 -3.18 -5.62 -2.53
CA LYS A 144 -2.87 -5.66 -3.96
C LYS A 144 -1.98 -4.49 -4.42
N ASN A 145 -1.81 -3.46 -3.58
CA ASN A 145 -1.08 -2.25 -3.95
C ASN A 145 -0.10 -1.81 -2.84
N ASN A 146 1.15 -2.23 -2.94
CA ASN A 146 2.23 -1.86 -2.02
C ASN A 146 3.02 -0.65 -2.52
N LEU A 147 2.37 0.49 -2.70
CA LEU A 147 3.04 1.74 -3.01
C LEU A 147 3.30 2.57 -1.75
N PHE A 148 4.53 3.04 -1.62
CA PHE A 148 4.96 3.94 -0.55
C PHE A 148 5.44 5.26 -1.17
N LEU A 149 5.04 6.37 -0.56
CA LEU A 149 5.49 7.71 -0.91
C LEU A 149 6.62 8.12 0.03
N VAL A 150 7.74 8.57 -0.52
CA VAL A 150 8.81 9.17 0.28
C VAL A 150 8.37 10.56 0.71
N ALA A 151 8.43 10.81 2.01
CA ALA A 151 8.23 12.12 2.61
C ALA A 151 9.44 12.49 3.47
N GLN A 152 9.66 13.79 3.65
CA GLN A 152 10.70 14.33 4.52
C GLN A 152 10.06 15.16 5.62
N ASP A 153 10.50 14.94 6.86
CA ASP A 153 10.15 15.78 8.00
C ASP A 153 11.41 16.13 8.83
N MET A 154 11.21 16.70 10.02
CA MET A 154 12.32 17.08 10.90
C MET A 154 13.17 15.91 11.40
N SER A 155 12.64 14.69 11.36
CA SER A 155 13.34 13.46 11.75
C SER A 155 14.08 12.78 10.59
N GLY A 156 13.91 13.27 9.35
CA GLY A 156 14.53 12.73 8.14
C GLY A 156 13.53 12.20 7.13
N PHE A 157 13.96 11.21 6.34
CA PHE A 157 13.12 10.59 5.31
C PHE A 157 12.30 9.44 5.89
N LYS A 158 11.04 9.35 5.48
CA LYS A 158 10.11 8.29 5.88
C LYS A 158 9.25 7.82 4.71
N LEU A 159 8.67 6.63 4.88
CA LEU A 159 7.73 6.05 3.93
C LEU A 159 6.30 6.20 4.45
N ASN A 160 5.46 6.84 3.67
CA ASN A 160 4.02 6.88 3.89
C ASN A 160 3.34 5.91 2.91
N LYS A 161 2.51 5.01 3.41
CA LYS A 161 1.75 4.11 2.57
C LYS A 161 0.74 4.88 1.74
N TRP A 162 0.60 4.52 0.47
CA TRP A 162 -0.31 5.17 -0.46
C TRP A 162 -1.13 4.14 -1.21
N HIS A 163 -2.45 4.30 -1.19
CA HIS A 163 -3.35 3.45 -1.95
C HIS A 163 -3.53 3.99 -3.36
N ILE A 164 -3.21 3.16 -4.34
CA ILE A 164 -3.49 3.46 -5.75
C ILE A 164 -4.75 2.70 -6.15
N LYS A 165 -5.65 3.37 -6.86
CA LYS A 165 -6.77 2.69 -7.52
C LYS A 165 -6.22 1.72 -8.55
N GLU A 166 -6.67 0.48 -8.47
CA GLU A 166 -6.35 -0.57 -9.44
C GLU A 166 -6.73 -0.11 -10.87
N VAL A 167 -5.87 -0.41 -11.82
CA VAL A 167 -6.18 -0.19 -13.24
C VAL A 167 -7.07 -1.33 -13.68
N LYS A 168 -8.37 -1.07 -13.75
CA LYS A 168 -9.34 -2.04 -14.28
C LYS A 168 -9.13 -2.21 -15.79
N ASP A 169 -9.36 -3.40 -16.30
CA ASP A 169 -9.38 -3.74 -17.72
C ASP A 169 -8.09 -3.38 -18.49
N PHE A 170 -6.94 -3.52 -17.84
CA PHE A 170 -5.66 -3.32 -18.49
C PHE A 170 -5.38 -4.45 -19.51
N ASP A 171 -5.25 -4.06 -20.78
CA ASP A 171 -4.82 -4.95 -21.86
C ASP A 171 -3.71 -4.29 -22.68
N SER A 172 -2.49 -4.75 -22.43
CA SER A 172 -1.30 -4.22 -23.12
C SER A 172 -1.34 -4.40 -24.64
N ASN A 173 -2.08 -5.40 -25.15
CA ASN A 173 -2.17 -5.66 -26.58
C ASN A 173 -3.04 -4.64 -27.33
N ILE A 174 -3.96 -3.98 -26.60
CA ILE A 174 -4.88 -2.97 -27.18
C ILE A 174 -4.39 -1.57 -26.83
N GLN A 175 -3.88 -1.38 -25.60
CA GLN A 175 -3.50 -0.06 -25.06
C GLN A 175 -2.12 0.40 -25.50
N TYR A 176 -1.29 -0.47 -26.10
CA TYR A 176 0.03 -0.13 -26.62
C TYR A 176 0.26 -0.71 -28.01
N ASN A 177 1.27 -0.19 -28.70
CA ASN A 177 1.65 -0.70 -30.03
C ASN A 177 2.27 -2.10 -29.92
N ASN A 178 2.35 -2.83 -31.03
CA ASN A 178 2.78 -4.24 -31.04
C ASN A 178 4.22 -4.45 -30.56
N ASP A 179 5.09 -3.45 -30.71
CA ASP A 179 6.49 -3.46 -30.27
C ASP A 179 6.62 -3.44 -28.72
N PHE A 180 5.53 -3.07 -28.01
CA PHE A 180 5.50 -3.10 -26.56
C PHE A 180 5.56 -4.51 -25.95
N ALA A 181 5.10 -5.52 -26.65
CA ALA A 181 5.01 -6.90 -26.12
C ALA A 181 6.38 -7.43 -25.66
N GLU A 182 7.43 -7.21 -26.45
CA GLU A 182 8.81 -7.62 -26.12
C GLU A 182 9.35 -6.84 -24.92
N ALA A 183 9.15 -5.52 -24.91
CA ALA A 183 9.55 -4.67 -23.80
C ALA A 183 8.82 -5.06 -22.50
N ASN A 184 7.51 -5.34 -22.57
CA ASN A 184 6.71 -5.78 -21.42
C ASN A 184 7.23 -7.09 -20.82
N THR A 185 7.61 -8.06 -21.66
CA THR A 185 8.20 -9.32 -21.19
C THR A 185 9.54 -9.05 -20.48
N THR A 186 10.44 -8.30 -21.10
CA THR A 186 11.73 -7.93 -20.51
C THR A 186 11.58 -7.22 -19.17
N ILE A 187 10.61 -6.29 -19.08
CA ILE A 187 10.33 -5.54 -17.83
C ILE A 187 9.84 -6.50 -16.74
N LYS A 188 8.90 -7.39 -17.06
CA LYS A 188 8.36 -8.36 -16.11
C LYS A 188 9.44 -9.31 -15.60
N ASP A 189 10.21 -9.90 -16.49
CA ASP A 189 11.32 -10.78 -16.14
C ASP A 189 12.31 -10.09 -15.19
N PHE A 190 12.66 -8.84 -15.50
CA PHE A 190 13.53 -8.03 -14.64
C PHE A 190 12.93 -7.76 -13.27
N LEU A 191 11.63 -7.46 -13.18
CA LEU A 191 10.96 -7.21 -11.90
C LEU A 191 10.83 -8.47 -11.05
N GLU A 192 10.67 -9.64 -11.67
CA GLU A 192 10.54 -10.92 -10.99
C GLU A 192 11.86 -11.45 -10.43
N GLU A 193 13.00 -11.10 -11.05
CA GLU A 193 14.33 -11.56 -10.63
C GLU A 193 14.71 -10.90 -9.29
N ASP A 194 14.71 -11.68 -8.19
CA ASP A 194 15.07 -11.20 -6.86
C ASP A 194 16.57 -10.93 -6.72
N GLY A 195 16.92 -9.94 -5.90
CA GLY A 195 18.32 -9.56 -5.64
C GLY A 195 19.00 -8.81 -6.79
N LYS A 196 18.38 -8.69 -7.95
CA LYS A 196 18.94 -7.96 -9.09
C LYS A 196 18.63 -6.46 -9.00
N SER A 197 19.64 -5.66 -9.05
CA SER A 197 19.52 -4.20 -9.21
C SER A 197 19.55 -3.80 -10.69
N GLY A 198 19.08 -2.61 -10.99
CA GLY A 198 19.14 -2.05 -12.34
C GLY A 198 18.13 -0.96 -12.60
N LEU A 199 18.10 -0.51 -13.86
CA LEU A 199 17.36 0.64 -14.30
C LEU A 199 16.43 0.28 -15.46
N LEU A 200 15.16 0.69 -15.35
CA LEU A 200 14.20 0.75 -16.45
C LEU A 200 13.99 2.20 -16.86
N ILE A 201 14.07 2.49 -18.14
CA ILE A 201 13.83 3.82 -18.71
C ILE A 201 12.57 3.75 -19.58
N LEU A 202 11.54 4.46 -19.17
CA LEU A 202 10.24 4.56 -19.85
C LEU A 202 10.06 5.99 -20.33
N TRP A 203 10.09 6.23 -21.62
CA TRP A 203 10.03 7.59 -22.17
C TRP A 203 8.98 7.73 -23.27
N GLY A 204 8.68 8.95 -23.68
CA GLY A 204 7.71 9.25 -24.74
C GLY A 204 6.82 10.44 -24.41
N GLU A 205 6.02 10.90 -25.35
CA GLU A 205 5.13 12.05 -25.21
C GLU A 205 4.20 11.92 -23.98
N LYS A 206 3.75 13.06 -23.46
CA LYS A 206 2.74 13.10 -22.39
C LYS A 206 1.43 12.45 -22.90
N GLY A 207 0.79 11.72 -22.00
CA GLY A 207 -0.48 11.06 -22.32
C GLY A 207 -0.36 9.70 -23.02
N THR A 208 0.83 9.20 -23.31
CA THR A 208 1.05 7.90 -23.99
C THR A 208 0.91 6.67 -23.07
N GLY A 209 0.63 6.87 -21.78
CA GLY A 209 0.29 5.78 -20.85
C GLY A 209 1.42 5.27 -19.96
N LYS A 210 2.57 5.97 -19.85
CA LYS A 210 3.68 5.59 -18.95
C LYS A 210 3.24 5.35 -17.51
N THR A 211 2.57 6.33 -16.91
CA THR A 211 2.05 6.23 -15.54
C THR A 211 0.96 5.16 -15.40
N THR A 212 0.13 4.96 -16.43
CA THR A 212 -0.87 3.88 -16.45
C THR A 212 -0.22 2.50 -16.40
N TYR A 213 0.86 2.32 -17.15
CA TYR A 213 1.64 1.09 -17.13
C TYR A 213 2.30 0.85 -15.76
N ILE A 214 2.90 1.88 -15.17
CA ILE A 214 3.48 1.78 -13.81
C ILE A 214 2.41 1.37 -12.78
N ARG A 215 1.22 1.95 -12.84
CA ARG A 215 0.09 1.55 -11.96
C ARG A 215 -0.29 0.09 -12.17
N HIS A 216 -0.31 -0.37 -13.42
CA HIS A 216 -0.55 -1.78 -13.73
C HIS A 216 0.55 -2.68 -13.12
N LEU A 217 1.82 -2.31 -13.23
CA LEU A 217 2.91 -3.07 -12.60
C LEU A 217 2.75 -3.15 -11.09
N ILE A 218 2.42 -2.05 -10.41
CA ILE A 218 2.18 -2.03 -8.97
C ILE A 218 1.06 -3.00 -8.59
N SER A 219 -0.05 -2.99 -9.34
CA SER A 219 -1.20 -3.90 -9.10
C SER A 219 -0.87 -5.36 -9.42
N SER A 220 0.02 -5.61 -10.38
CA SER A 220 0.39 -6.98 -10.82
C SER A 220 1.38 -7.65 -9.87
N TYR A 221 2.07 -6.91 -9.03
CA TYR A 221 3.10 -7.42 -8.11
C TYR A 221 2.81 -7.04 -6.66
N PRO A 222 1.74 -7.56 -6.03
CA PRO A 222 1.35 -7.18 -4.67
C PRO A 222 2.41 -7.55 -3.62
N GLY A 223 3.25 -8.55 -3.89
CA GLY A 223 4.36 -8.96 -3.01
C GLY A 223 5.63 -8.12 -3.13
N LYS A 224 5.71 -7.18 -4.09
CA LYS A 224 6.88 -6.30 -4.28
C LYS A 224 6.61 -4.93 -3.65
N LYS A 225 7.64 -4.35 -3.05
CA LYS A 225 7.57 -3.01 -2.44
C LYS A 225 7.90 -1.95 -3.49
N PHE A 226 6.91 -1.15 -3.87
CA PHE A 226 7.08 0.00 -4.74
C PHE A 226 7.26 1.28 -3.91
N VAL A 227 8.23 2.11 -4.26
CA VAL A 227 8.55 3.35 -3.56
C VAL A 227 8.57 4.51 -4.55
N PHE A 228 7.62 5.41 -4.43
CA PHE A 228 7.56 6.60 -5.26
C PHE A 228 8.33 7.75 -4.60
N ILE A 229 9.27 8.33 -5.33
CA ILE A 229 10.01 9.51 -4.91
C ILE A 229 9.46 10.72 -5.67
N PRO A 230 8.83 11.69 -5.00
CA PRO A 230 8.33 12.91 -5.62
C PRO A 230 9.44 13.71 -6.30
N SER A 231 9.12 14.41 -7.39
CA SER A 231 10.09 15.15 -8.20
C SER A 231 10.88 16.20 -7.42
N ASN A 232 10.29 16.81 -6.40
CA ASN A 232 10.99 17.75 -5.51
C ASN A 232 12.07 17.09 -4.64
N LEU A 233 11.94 15.78 -4.34
CA LEU A 233 12.94 15.02 -3.58
C LEU A 233 13.97 14.33 -4.49
N ILE A 234 13.72 14.22 -5.79
CA ILE A 234 14.66 13.62 -6.74
C ILE A 234 16.01 14.38 -6.76
N THR A 235 15.99 15.69 -6.60
CA THR A 235 17.21 16.51 -6.52
C THR A 235 18.06 16.18 -5.29
N MET A 236 17.48 15.59 -4.24
CA MET A 236 18.16 15.18 -3.02
C MET A 236 18.81 13.80 -3.13
N LEU A 237 18.68 13.09 -4.24
CA LEU A 237 19.33 11.79 -4.47
C LEU A 237 20.85 11.84 -4.26
N GLY A 238 21.47 13.01 -4.44
CA GLY A 238 22.89 13.24 -4.17
C GLY A 238 23.26 13.53 -2.72
N ASP A 239 22.28 13.65 -1.82
CA ASP A 239 22.52 13.91 -0.41
C ASP A 239 22.94 12.61 0.31
N PRO A 240 24.02 12.63 1.11
CA PRO A 240 24.44 11.44 1.88
C PRO A 240 23.37 10.90 2.82
N ALA A 241 22.52 11.76 3.40
CA ALA A 241 21.39 11.33 4.25
C ALA A 241 20.35 10.56 3.43
N PHE A 242 20.09 10.98 2.19
CA PHE A 242 19.20 10.25 1.29
C PHE A 242 19.82 8.91 0.84
N GLY A 243 21.15 8.88 0.62
CA GLY A 243 21.86 7.63 0.34
C GLY A 243 21.68 6.59 1.46
N ASN A 244 21.84 7.01 2.71
CA ASN A 244 21.57 6.14 3.87
C ASN A 244 20.12 5.66 3.95
N PHE A 245 19.17 6.54 3.62
CA PHE A 245 17.77 6.15 3.55
C PHE A 245 17.52 5.08 2.47
N LEU A 246 18.12 5.20 1.29
CA LEU A 246 18.01 4.21 0.23
C LEU A 246 18.54 2.83 0.65
N LEU A 247 19.58 2.76 1.48
CA LEU A 247 20.08 1.49 2.03
C LEU A 247 19.01 0.74 2.84
N SER A 248 18.04 1.45 3.42
CA SER A 248 16.90 0.85 4.12
C SER A 248 15.81 0.29 3.18
N LEU A 249 15.93 0.52 1.86
CA LEU A 249 14.95 0.13 0.86
C LEU A 249 15.37 -1.10 0.06
N GLN A 250 16.05 -2.05 0.68
CA GLN A 250 16.46 -3.31 0.03
C GLN A 250 15.28 -4.02 -0.63
N ASN A 251 15.54 -4.63 -1.80
CA ASN A 251 14.56 -5.38 -2.60
C ASN A 251 13.31 -4.58 -2.98
N SER A 252 13.40 -3.24 -3.09
CA SER A 252 12.30 -2.40 -3.53
C SER A 252 12.45 -1.92 -4.97
N ILE A 253 11.32 -1.54 -5.54
CA ILE A 253 11.20 -0.94 -6.87
C ILE A 253 10.95 0.55 -6.68
N ILE A 254 11.94 1.38 -7.01
CA ILE A 254 11.88 2.83 -6.82
C ILE A 254 11.39 3.47 -8.12
N ILE A 255 10.35 4.27 -8.02
CA ILE A 255 9.73 4.99 -9.13
C ILE A 255 10.15 6.45 -9.06
N LEU A 256 10.72 6.92 -10.16
CA LEU A 256 11.12 8.32 -10.40
C LEU A 256 10.34 8.81 -11.63
N GLU A 257 9.33 9.66 -11.43
CA GLU A 257 8.59 10.25 -12.54
C GLU A 257 9.17 11.64 -12.91
N ASP A 258 9.11 11.96 -14.20
CA ASP A 258 9.54 13.25 -14.77
C ASP A 258 10.98 13.62 -14.36
N CYS A 259 11.89 12.67 -14.46
CA CYS A 259 13.26 12.83 -13.98
C CYS A 259 14.23 13.41 -14.99
N GLU A 260 13.75 14.18 -15.99
CA GLU A 260 14.56 14.84 -17.02
C GLU A 260 15.70 15.68 -16.44
N ALA A 261 15.39 16.42 -15.38
CA ALA A 261 16.35 17.34 -14.76
C ALA A 261 17.53 16.62 -14.08
N VAL A 262 17.32 15.36 -13.66
CA VAL A 262 18.27 14.60 -12.85
C VAL A 262 19.23 13.77 -13.70
N ILE A 263 18.76 13.23 -14.81
CA ILE A 263 19.53 12.29 -15.65
C ILE A 263 20.20 12.98 -16.84
N ARG A 264 19.96 14.28 -17.04
CA ARG A 264 20.74 15.05 -18.01
C ARG A 264 22.22 15.02 -17.63
N SER A 265 23.05 14.84 -18.64
CA SER A 265 24.51 14.74 -18.59
C SER A 265 25.15 15.55 -17.45
N ARG A 266 26.19 15.00 -16.81
CA ARG A 266 27.02 15.55 -15.72
C ARG A 266 27.55 16.96 -15.91
N LYS A 267 27.20 17.65 -16.99
CA LYS A 267 27.65 19.03 -17.29
C LYS A 267 27.06 20.09 -16.35
N SER A 268 26.01 19.74 -15.54
CA SER A 268 25.49 20.59 -14.48
C SER A 268 25.80 19.96 -13.10
N ASN A 269 26.41 20.73 -12.20
CA ASN A 269 26.88 20.25 -10.88
C ASN A 269 25.83 19.59 -10.02
N SER A 270 24.54 19.91 -10.19
CA SER A 270 23.43 19.34 -9.40
C SER A 270 22.96 17.96 -9.88
N SER A 271 23.15 17.62 -11.15
CA SER A 271 22.76 16.31 -11.69
C SER A 271 23.86 15.25 -11.55
N ALA A 272 25.12 15.66 -11.37
CA ALA A 272 26.26 14.74 -11.29
C ALA A 272 26.16 13.78 -10.06
N SER A 273 25.67 14.25 -8.93
CA SER A 273 25.54 13.45 -7.71
C SER A 273 24.38 12.43 -7.78
N ALA A 274 23.25 12.81 -8.33
CA ALA A 274 22.11 11.93 -8.51
C ALA A 274 22.39 10.81 -9.53
N VAL A 275 23.01 11.16 -10.68
CA VAL A 275 23.48 10.17 -11.65
C VAL A 275 24.48 9.22 -11.03
N SER A 276 25.43 9.74 -10.23
CA SER A 276 26.43 8.90 -9.55
C SER A 276 25.79 7.94 -8.55
N LEU A 277 24.75 8.35 -7.85
CA LEU A 277 24.00 7.46 -6.95
C LEU A 277 23.32 6.34 -7.73
N LEU A 278 22.58 6.66 -8.81
CA LEU A 278 21.93 5.66 -9.66
C LEU A 278 22.94 4.68 -10.26
N LEU A 279 24.13 5.17 -10.66
CA LEU A 279 25.21 4.34 -11.15
C LEU A 279 25.74 3.36 -10.10
N ASN A 280 25.93 3.85 -8.87
CA ASN A 280 26.46 3.04 -7.77
C ASN A 280 25.43 1.99 -7.29
N MET A 281 24.15 2.32 -7.33
CA MET A 281 23.06 1.42 -6.96
C MET A 281 22.73 0.41 -8.07
N GLY A 282 22.97 0.75 -9.33
CA GLY A 282 22.64 -0.11 -10.47
C GLY A 282 23.70 -1.16 -10.84
N ASP A 283 24.99 -0.91 -10.52
CA ASP A 283 26.11 -1.79 -10.90
C ASP A 283 27.35 -1.43 -10.06
N GLY A 284 27.20 -1.29 -8.75
CA GLY A 284 28.29 -1.04 -7.81
C GLY A 284 28.48 -2.21 -6.86
N LEU A 285 29.48 -2.13 -6.00
CA LEU A 285 29.76 -3.13 -4.96
C LEU A 285 28.52 -3.49 -4.10
N MET A 286 27.54 -2.58 -4.02
CA MET A 286 26.33 -2.72 -3.20
C MET A 286 25.10 -3.16 -4.01
N SER A 287 25.19 -3.22 -5.33
CA SER A 287 24.02 -3.49 -6.19
C SER A 287 23.42 -4.86 -5.93
N ASP A 288 24.26 -5.89 -5.85
CA ASP A 288 23.82 -7.28 -5.68
C ASP A 288 23.25 -7.54 -4.28
N ASP A 289 23.73 -6.80 -3.27
CA ASP A 289 23.25 -6.92 -1.89
C ASP A 289 21.93 -6.14 -1.65
N LEU A 290 21.71 -5.05 -2.39
CA LEU A 290 20.54 -4.20 -2.18
C LEU A 290 19.32 -4.64 -3.00
N GLY A 291 19.51 -5.20 -4.19
CA GLY A 291 18.42 -5.63 -5.06
C GLY A 291 17.43 -4.49 -5.43
N ILE A 292 17.91 -3.23 -5.48
CA ILE A 292 17.08 -2.06 -5.76
C ILE A 292 16.90 -1.90 -7.26
N LYS A 293 15.66 -1.83 -7.71
CA LYS A 293 15.30 -1.55 -9.11
C LYS A 293 14.76 -0.15 -9.25
N PHE A 294 15.16 0.55 -10.30
CA PHE A 294 14.68 1.90 -10.61
C PHE A 294 13.80 1.88 -11.86
N ILE A 295 12.65 2.54 -11.80
CA ILE A 295 11.80 2.86 -12.95
C ILE A 295 11.82 4.37 -13.11
N CYS A 296 12.45 4.86 -14.17
CA CYS A 296 12.55 6.27 -14.48
C CYS A 296 11.66 6.63 -15.67
N THR A 297 10.83 7.67 -15.54
CA THR A 297 10.02 8.16 -16.65
C THR A 297 10.49 9.50 -17.18
N PHE A 298 10.30 9.71 -18.49
CA PHE A 298 10.66 10.93 -19.22
C PHE A 298 9.56 11.28 -20.22
N ASN A 299 9.29 12.57 -20.41
CA ASN A 299 8.29 13.07 -21.36
C ASN A 299 8.89 13.51 -22.70
N GLU A 300 10.21 13.62 -22.80
CA GLU A 300 10.93 14.08 -23.98
C GLU A 300 11.86 12.99 -24.51
N GLU A 301 12.35 13.19 -25.74
CA GLU A 301 13.36 12.32 -26.33
C GLU A 301 14.64 12.32 -25.47
N VAL A 302 15.09 11.14 -25.14
CA VAL A 302 16.19 10.92 -24.20
C VAL A 302 17.53 11.01 -24.93
N THR A 303 17.76 12.15 -25.61
CA THR A 303 19.00 12.39 -26.38
C THR A 303 20.22 12.68 -25.52
N ASN A 304 20.04 12.95 -24.23
CA ASN A 304 21.11 13.43 -23.34
C ASN A 304 21.23 12.61 -22.02
N ILE A 305 20.87 11.33 -22.03
CA ILE A 305 21.19 10.45 -20.88
C ILE A 305 22.70 10.26 -20.80
N ASP A 306 23.19 10.22 -19.55
CA ASP A 306 24.59 9.84 -19.31
C ASP A 306 24.83 8.43 -19.86
N GLU A 307 25.79 8.29 -20.79
CA GLU A 307 26.12 7.01 -21.42
C GLU A 307 26.45 5.91 -20.41
N ALA A 308 26.92 6.28 -19.21
CA ALA A 308 27.23 5.34 -18.17
C ALA A 308 25.98 4.60 -17.63
N LEU A 309 24.77 5.23 -17.69
CA LEU A 309 23.52 4.59 -17.33
C LEU A 309 23.06 3.58 -18.38
N MET A 310 23.50 3.76 -19.63
CA MET A 310 23.11 2.92 -20.78
C MET A 310 23.94 1.63 -20.90
N ARG A 311 24.93 1.42 -20.01
CA ARG A 311 25.81 0.25 -20.08
C ARG A 311 25.03 -1.04 -19.76
N LYS A 312 25.43 -2.12 -20.45
CA LYS A 312 24.96 -3.49 -20.13
C LYS A 312 25.26 -3.82 -18.68
N GLY A 313 24.31 -4.42 -17.99
CA GLY A 313 24.37 -4.72 -16.56
C GLY A 313 23.67 -3.69 -15.68
N ARG A 314 23.50 -2.43 -16.14
CA ARG A 314 22.77 -1.37 -15.43
C ARG A 314 21.37 -1.14 -15.99
N LEU A 315 21.30 -0.95 -17.30
CA LEU A 315 20.06 -0.76 -18.02
C LEU A 315 19.44 -2.12 -18.36
N ALA A 316 18.32 -2.43 -17.75
CA ALA A 316 17.57 -3.65 -18.00
C ALA A 316 16.67 -3.50 -19.25
N CYS A 317 15.97 -2.37 -19.37
CA CYS A 317 15.13 -2.07 -20.52
C CYS A 317 15.00 -0.56 -20.71
N MET A 318 14.92 -0.15 -21.97
CA MET A 318 14.54 1.20 -22.38
C MET A 318 13.43 1.08 -23.42
N TYR A 319 12.29 1.71 -23.16
CA TYR A 319 11.15 1.67 -24.06
C TYR A 319 10.54 3.04 -24.31
N GLU A 320 10.20 3.31 -25.59
CA GLU A 320 9.52 4.51 -26.04
C GLU A 320 8.02 4.29 -26.15
N PHE A 321 7.25 4.96 -25.31
CA PHE A 321 5.79 4.98 -25.42
C PHE A 321 5.35 5.98 -26.49
N LYS A 322 4.88 5.46 -27.62
CA LYS A 322 4.41 6.23 -28.76
C LYS A 322 2.91 6.39 -28.77
N LYS A 323 2.42 7.36 -29.53
CA LYS A 323 0.99 7.41 -29.89
C LYS A 323 0.56 6.06 -30.45
N LEU A 324 -0.63 5.65 -30.12
CA LEU A 324 -1.24 4.46 -30.68
C LEU A 324 -1.46 4.67 -32.17
N LYS A 325 -1.06 3.68 -32.95
CA LYS A 325 -1.34 3.66 -34.39
C LYS A 325 -2.83 3.51 -34.64
N SER A 326 -3.26 4.00 -35.79
CA SER A 326 -4.69 4.08 -36.15
C SER A 326 -5.43 2.73 -36.05
N ASP A 327 -4.77 1.60 -36.28
CA ASP A 327 -5.33 0.26 -36.10
C ASP A 327 -5.67 -0.03 -34.62
N LYS A 328 -4.78 0.30 -33.70
CA LYS A 328 -5.00 0.17 -32.26
C LYS A 328 -6.05 1.14 -31.74
N VAL A 329 -6.02 2.38 -32.24
CA VAL A 329 -7.02 3.40 -31.91
C VAL A 329 -8.42 2.92 -32.26
N LYS A 330 -8.61 2.33 -33.45
CA LYS A 330 -9.88 1.74 -33.90
C LYS A 330 -10.38 0.60 -33.03
N MET A 331 -9.48 -0.15 -32.42
CA MET A 331 -9.82 -1.24 -31.48
C MET A 331 -10.16 -0.72 -30.08
N LEU A 332 -9.48 0.36 -29.64
CA LEU A 332 -9.60 0.85 -28.27
C LEU A 332 -10.79 1.79 -28.07
N ILE A 333 -11.07 2.69 -29.03
CA ILE A 333 -12.17 3.67 -28.93
C ILE A 333 -13.51 3.01 -28.62
N PRO A 334 -13.97 1.98 -29.37
CA PRO A 334 -15.28 1.36 -29.10
C PRO A 334 -15.37 0.80 -27.67
N LYS A 335 -14.28 0.20 -27.16
CA LYS A 335 -14.22 -0.33 -25.79
C LYS A 335 -14.34 0.78 -24.76
N VAL A 336 -13.52 1.83 -24.89
CA VAL A 336 -13.54 2.97 -23.97
C VAL A 336 -14.89 3.69 -23.99
N VAL A 337 -15.50 3.86 -25.16
CA VAL A 337 -16.81 4.47 -25.30
C VAL A 337 -17.89 3.62 -24.64
N ALA A 338 -17.89 2.30 -24.85
CA ALA A 338 -18.84 1.39 -24.22
C ALA A 338 -18.74 1.43 -22.70
N ASP A 339 -17.52 1.37 -22.15
CA ASP A 339 -17.27 1.42 -20.69
C ASP A 339 -17.76 2.76 -20.09
N LYS A 340 -17.52 3.88 -20.78
CA LYS A 340 -17.98 5.19 -20.33
C LYS A 340 -19.50 5.33 -20.39
N ILE A 341 -20.14 4.82 -21.43
CA ILE A 341 -21.60 4.81 -21.53
C ILE A 341 -22.19 4.03 -20.36
N ALA A 342 -21.69 2.83 -20.09
CA ALA A 342 -22.16 2.01 -18.97
C ALA A 342 -22.00 2.74 -17.62
N GLN A 343 -20.86 3.41 -17.39
CA GLN A 343 -20.66 4.22 -16.18
C GLN A 343 -21.61 5.41 -16.06
N TYR A 344 -21.96 6.05 -17.18
CA TYR A 344 -22.93 7.16 -17.18
C TYR A 344 -24.36 6.67 -16.97
N GLU A 345 -24.73 5.51 -17.53
CA GLU A 345 -26.03 4.87 -17.30
C GLU A 345 -26.22 4.48 -15.83
N GLU A 346 -25.16 3.94 -15.17
CA GLU A 346 -25.17 3.67 -13.74
C GLU A 346 -25.39 4.95 -12.92
N LYS A 347 -24.64 6.03 -13.24
CA LYS A 347 -24.79 7.32 -12.56
C LYS A 347 -26.16 7.98 -12.82
N ILE A 348 -26.79 7.72 -13.94
CA ILE A 348 -28.18 8.17 -14.22
C ILE A 348 -29.14 7.43 -13.30
N THR A 349 -28.94 6.12 -13.12
CA THR A 349 -29.76 5.31 -12.20
C THR A 349 -29.62 5.80 -10.75
N GLU A 350 -28.41 6.16 -10.33
CA GLU A 350 -28.14 6.72 -9.00
C GLU A 350 -28.70 8.14 -8.80
N ALA A 351 -28.80 8.93 -9.87
CA ALA A 351 -29.26 10.32 -9.81
C ALA A 351 -30.76 10.46 -9.51
N GLY A 352 -31.56 9.39 -9.71
CA GLY A 352 -33.00 9.38 -9.43
C GLY A 352 -33.74 10.54 -10.14
N ASP A 353 -34.40 11.40 -9.36
CA ASP A 353 -35.24 12.49 -9.85
C ASP A 353 -34.49 13.79 -10.20
N ASP A 354 -33.14 13.81 -10.13
CA ASP A 354 -32.32 14.98 -10.52
C ASP A 354 -32.26 15.14 -12.04
N SER A 355 -33.28 15.81 -12.57
CA SER A 355 -33.46 15.97 -14.03
C SER A 355 -32.31 16.71 -14.71
N GLU A 356 -31.67 17.69 -14.03
CA GLU A 356 -30.54 18.46 -14.60
C GLU A 356 -29.28 17.59 -14.71
N LYS A 357 -29.02 16.76 -13.72
CA LYS A 357 -27.90 15.83 -13.72
C LYS A 357 -28.08 14.73 -14.76
N VAL A 358 -29.29 14.18 -14.88
CA VAL A 358 -29.66 13.18 -15.89
C VAL A 358 -29.49 13.74 -17.29
N GLU A 359 -29.96 14.97 -17.58
CA GLU A 359 -29.82 15.61 -18.90
C GLU A 359 -28.34 15.82 -19.26
N ARG A 360 -27.52 16.27 -18.33
CA ARG A 360 -26.05 16.44 -18.54
C ARG A 360 -25.37 15.11 -18.90
N LEU A 361 -25.73 14.02 -18.21
CA LEU A 361 -25.16 12.69 -18.47
C LEU A 361 -25.64 12.15 -19.84
N ASN A 362 -26.89 12.31 -20.18
CA ASN A 362 -27.42 11.92 -21.50
C ASN A 362 -26.73 12.68 -22.63
N ASN A 363 -26.45 13.97 -22.46
CA ASN A 363 -25.70 14.76 -23.43
C ASN A 363 -24.27 14.22 -23.64
N LYS A 364 -23.62 13.75 -22.59
CA LYS A 364 -22.29 13.08 -22.67
C LYS A 364 -22.39 11.76 -23.44
N ILE A 365 -23.40 10.94 -23.15
CA ILE A 365 -23.64 9.68 -23.87
C ILE A 365 -23.85 9.92 -25.36
N ASN A 366 -24.63 10.93 -25.72
CA ASN A 366 -24.88 11.28 -27.14
C ASN A 366 -23.59 11.68 -27.85
N LYS A 367 -22.74 12.51 -27.21
CA LYS A 367 -21.43 12.87 -27.77
C LYS A 367 -20.53 11.64 -27.98
N LEU A 368 -20.54 10.70 -27.06
CA LEU A 368 -19.75 9.47 -27.18
C LEU A 368 -20.26 8.59 -28.34
N LYS A 369 -21.59 8.53 -28.59
CA LYS A 369 -22.15 7.83 -29.72
C LYS A 369 -21.78 8.48 -31.05
N GLU A 370 -21.76 9.83 -31.11
CA GLU A 370 -21.31 10.56 -32.31
C GLU A 370 -19.85 10.27 -32.67
N VAL A 371 -19.01 10.02 -31.68
CA VAL A 371 -17.61 9.64 -31.90
C VAL A 371 -17.51 8.30 -32.64
N LEU A 372 -18.35 7.32 -32.28
CA LEU A 372 -18.37 6.01 -32.95
C LEU A 372 -18.82 6.10 -34.41
N ASP A 373 -19.73 7.03 -34.70
CA ASP A 373 -20.28 7.21 -36.07
C ASP A 373 -19.30 7.94 -37.02
N ASN A 374 -18.33 8.69 -36.45
CA ASN A 374 -17.35 9.50 -37.20
C ASN A 374 -16.04 8.79 -37.55
N ASP A 375 -16.07 7.53 -37.90
CA ASP A 375 -14.93 6.62 -38.16
C ASP A 375 -13.95 7.05 -39.26
N LYS A 376 -14.19 8.19 -39.94
CA LYS A 376 -13.47 8.56 -41.17
C LYS A 376 -12.11 9.23 -41.01
N ASN A 377 -11.72 9.69 -39.81
CA ASN A 377 -10.47 10.44 -39.61
C ASN A 377 -9.72 10.02 -38.33
N ILE A 378 -9.58 8.71 -38.09
CA ILE A 378 -8.83 8.23 -36.95
C ILE A 378 -7.33 8.28 -37.30
N ASN A 379 -6.65 9.24 -36.71
CA ASN A 379 -5.16 9.38 -36.73
C ASN A 379 -4.54 8.72 -35.51
N ASP A 380 -3.21 8.71 -35.46
CA ASP A 380 -2.47 8.30 -34.28
C ASP A 380 -2.82 9.19 -33.09
N MET A 381 -3.24 8.60 -31.98
CA MET A 381 -3.72 9.29 -30.77
C MET A 381 -2.94 8.83 -29.53
N THR A 382 -2.82 9.70 -28.54
CA THR A 382 -2.34 9.28 -27.24
C THR A 382 -3.43 8.53 -26.47
N LEU A 383 -3.06 7.73 -25.48
CA LEU A 383 -4.03 7.10 -24.57
C LEU A 383 -4.89 8.15 -23.87
N ALA A 384 -4.29 9.27 -23.47
CA ALA A 384 -5.03 10.36 -22.82
C ALA A 384 -6.09 10.94 -23.74
N ASP A 385 -5.81 11.13 -25.04
CA ASP A 385 -6.80 11.60 -26.02
C ASP A 385 -7.96 10.61 -26.13
N ILE A 386 -7.69 9.32 -26.16
CA ILE A 386 -8.73 8.28 -26.28
C ILE A 386 -9.58 8.21 -25.01
N TYR A 387 -8.95 8.21 -23.84
CA TYR A 387 -9.68 8.14 -22.57
C TYR A 387 -10.43 9.44 -22.22
N ASN A 388 -10.07 10.58 -22.81
CA ASN A 388 -10.78 11.86 -22.67
C ASN A 388 -11.49 12.31 -23.97
N ILE A 389 -11.88 11.35 -24.79
CA ILE A 389 -12.43 11.62 -26.13
C ILE A 389 -13.72 12.47 -26.11
N GLU A 390 -14.46 12.44 -25.01
CA GLU A 390 -15.64 13.27 -24.78
C GLU A 390 -15.33 14.77 -24.60
N ASP A 391 -14.09 15.09 -24.17
CA ASP A 391 -13.63 16.45 -23.92
C ASP A 391 -12.97 17.07 -25.18
N ILE A 392 -12.75 16.25 -26.23
CA ILE A 392 -12.19 16.72 -27.49
C ILE A 392 -13.30 17.40 -28.27
N SER A 393 -13.33 18.75 -28.25
CA SER A 393 -14.14 19.50 -29.16
C SER A 393 -13.51 19.44 -30.57
N PHE A 394 -14.15 18.78 -31.51
CA PHE A 394 -13.71 18.74 -32.91
C PHE A 394 -13.90 20.09 -33.64
N THR A 395 -14.15 21.18 -32.91
CA THR A 395 -14.20 22.52 -33.46
C THR A 395 -12.79 23.06 -33.63
N LYS A 396 -12.41 23.27 -34.90
CA LYS A 396 -11.21 23.97 -35.35
C LYS A 396 -11.25 25.48 -34.99
N GLU A 397 -11.32 25.83 -33.74
CA GLU A 397 -11.04 27.19 -33.27
C GLU A 397 -10.19 27.17 -32.01
N THR A 398 -8.88 27.11 -32.21
CA THR A 398 -7.93 27.58 -31.22
C THR A 398 -8.11 29.08 -31.07
N LYS A 399 -8.95 29.52 -30.13
CA LYS A 399 -8.86 30.88 -29.62
C LYS A 399 -7.48 31.06 -29.01
N LYS A 400 -6.61 31.82 -29.71
CA LYS A 400 -5.36 32.34 -29.10
C LYS A 400 -5.78 33.19 -27.91
N ILE A 401 -5.59 32.67 -26.72
CA ILE A 401 -5.61 33.49 -25.49
C ILE A 401 -4.31 34.27 -25.56
N GLY A 402 -4.39 35.55 -25.96
CA GLY A 402 -3.28 36.48 -25.86
C GLY A 402 -3.09 36.89 -24.41
N PHE A 403 -1.87 36.85 -23.96
CA PHE A 403 -1.35 37.62 -22.84
C PHE A 403 -0.78 38.92 -23.33
#